data_aa44e94f000bd78652b4cbfd0b7a410d
#
_entry.id   aa44e94f000bd78652b4cbfd0b7a410d
#
_cell.length_a   1.000
_cell.length_b   1.000
_cell.length_c   1.000
_cell.angle_alpha   90.00
_cell.angle_beta   90.00
_cell.angle_gamma   90.00
#
_symmetry.space_group_name_H-M   'P 1'
#
loop_
_entity.id
_entity.type
_entity.pdbx_description
1 polymer ?
#
loop_
_entity_poly.entity_id
_entity_poly.type
_entity_poly.pdbx_seq_one_letter_code
_entity_poly.pdbx_strand_id
1 'polypeptide(L)'
;MGGYASAISGSDWERVRQIGSADLLVGIPCYNNAKPVGHVVTAVAQGLAAHFPGMVGVMVASDGGSTDGTREVVESTQTPESVRKLAFQYQGIPGKGSAFRGLFEVAREVGAKACVVVDSDLRS
;
A
#
# COMPACT_ATOMS: atom_id res chain seq x y z
N MET A 1 -14.73 -13.99 -19.38
CA MET A 1 -13.86 -13.05 -18.70
C MET A 1 -14.17 -11.63 -19.14
N GLY A 2 -14.49 -10.78 -18.23
CA GLY A 2 -14.71 -9.39 -18.58
C GLY A 2 -13.48 -8.77 -19.20
N GLY A 3 -13.65 -7.78 -20.05
CA GLY A 3 -12.56 -7.15 -20.75
C GLY A 3 -11.71 -6.23 -19.91
N TYR A 4 -11.61 -6.48 -18.60
CA TYR A 4 -10.97 -5.52 -17.74
C TYR A 4 -9.87 -6.19 -16.91
N ALA A 5 -8.71 -5.63 -17.03
CA ALA A 5 -7.55 -6.18 -16.36
C ALA A 5 -7.38 -5.57 -14.98
N SER A 6 -6.92 -6.39 -14.04
CA SER A 6 -6.56 -5.93 -12.71
C SER A 6 -5.38 -4.97 -12.79
N ALA A 7 -5.31 -4.01 -11.88
CA ALA A 7 -4.14 -3.16 -11.70
C ALA A 7 -3.01 -3.92 -11.00
N ILE A 8 -3.25 -5.15 -10.56
CA ILE A 8 -2.29 -5.94 -9.78
C ILE A 8 -1.88 -7.15 -10.59
N SER A 9 -0.57 -7.43 -10.67
CA SER A 9 -0.05 -8.58 -11.39
C SER A 9 -0.36 -9.88 -10.64
N GLY A 10 -0.28 -11.01 -11.34
CA GLY A 10 -0.54 -12.31 -10.73
C GLY A 10 0.39 -12.63 -9.58
N SER A 11 1.68 -12.29 -9.72
CA SER A 11 2.65 -12.51 -8.63
C SER A 11 2.36 -11.64 -7.42
N ASP A 12 1.92 -10.42 -7.63
CA ASP A 12 1.54 -9.54 -6.53
C ASP A 12 0.24 -9.99 -5.88
N TRP A 13 -0.69 -10.57 -6.64
CA TRP A 13 -1.91 -11.15 -6.05
C TRP A 13 -1.59 -12.25 -5.05
N GLU A 14 -0.56 -13.06 -5.32
CA GLU A 14 -0.11 -14.06 -4.34
C GLU A 14 0.29 -13.41 -3.02
N ARG A 15 1.03 -12.30 -3.09
CA ARG A 15 1.47 -11.56 -1.91
C ARG A 15 0.29 -10.94 -1.17
N VAL A 16 -0.71 -10.44 -1.90
CA VAL A 16 -1.93 -9.89 -1.29
C VAL A 16 -2.67 -10.98 -0.52
N ARG A 17 -2.79 -12.17 -1.11
CA ARG A 17 -3.47 -13.28 -0.45
C ARG A 17 -2.76 -13.72 0.83
N GLN A 18 -1.43 -13.60 0.88
CA GLN A 18 -0.65 -13.93 2.07
C GLN A 18 -0.92 -12.97 3.22
N ILE A 19 -1.39 -11.77 2.95
CA ILE A 19 -1.80 -10.85 4.01
C ILE A 19 -3.01 -11.41 4.77
N GLY A 20 -3.89 -12.08 4.09
CA GLY A 20 -5.13 -12.58 4.67
C GLY A 20 -6.16 -11.48 4.81
N SER A 21 -6.75 -11.32 5.99
CA SER A 21 -7.73 -10.28 6.22
C SER A 21 -7.14 -9.13 7.02
N ALA A 22 -7.65 -7.93 6.76
CA ALA A 22 -7.27 -6.73 7.48
C ALA A 22 -8.52 -5.87 7.71
N ASP A 23 -8.52 -5.12 8.81
CA ASP A 23 -9.63 -4.23 9.15
C ASP A 23 -9.48 -2.87 8.51
N LEU A 24 -8.25 -2.39 8.40
CA LEU A 24 -7.95 -1.05 7.92
C LEU A 24 -6.80 -1.12 6.93
N LEU A 25 -6.99 -0.53 5.77
CA LEU A 25 -5.93 -0.40 4.78
C LEU A 25 -5.53 1.06 4.65
N VAL A 26 -4.25 1.33 4.75
CA VAL A 26 -3.70 2.65 4.43
C VAL A 26 -2.95 2.53 3.11
N GLY A 27 -3.46 3.19 2.09
CA GLY A 27 -2.89 3.16 0.76
C GLY A 27 -1.98 4.34 0.51
N ILE A 28 -0.84 4.08 -0.13
CA ILE A 28 0.16 5.09 -0.43
C ILE A 28 0.48 5.02 -1.92
N PRO A 29 -0.18 5.84 -2.74
CA PRO A 29 0.23 5.93 -4.14
C PRO A 29 1.58 6.62 -4.21
N CYS A 30 2.52 6.05 -4.95
CA CYS A 30 3.87 6.59 -4.99
C CYS A 30 4.51 6.45 -6.36
N TYR A 31 5.46 7.35 -6.61
CA TYR A 31 6.30 7.30 -7.81
C TYR A 31 7.55 8.12 -7.54
N ASN A 32 8.71 7.44 -7.50
CA ASN A 32 10.01 8.06 -7.25
C ASN A 32 10.02 8.94 -6.00
N ASN A 33 9.56 8.37 -4.89
CA ASN A 33 9.48 9.02 -3.59
C ASN A 33 10.34 8.34 -2.54
N ALA A 34 11.49 7.77 -2.94
CA ALA A 34 12.30 6.95 -2.03
C ALA A 34 12.70 7.69 -0.74
N LYS A 35 13.02 8.99 -0.85
CA LYS A 35 13.41 9.75 0.33
C LYS A 35 12.25 10.00 1.29
N PRO A 36 11.10 10.57 0.86
CA PRO A 36 10.04 10.88 1.80
C PRO A 36 9.23 9.67 2.23
N VAL A 37 9.14 8.61 1.40
CA VAL A 37 8.21 7.52 1.68
C VAL A 37 8.54 6.76 2.95
N GLY A 38 9.82 6.66 3.31
CA GLY A 38 10.22 6.01 4.56
C GLY A 38 9.64 6.71 5.78
N HIS A 39 9.65 8.04 5.79
CA HIS A 39 9.05 8.82 6.87
C HIS A 39 7.55 8.63 6.92
N VAL A 40 6.90 8.57 5.77
CA VAL A 40 5.45 8.35 5.69
C VAL A 40 5.09 6.98 6.25
N VAL A 41 5.82 5.95 5.85
CA VAL A 41 5.59 4.59 6.34
C VAL A 41 5.75 4.53 7.86
N THR A 42 6.81 5.13 8.39
CA THR A 42 7.05 5.15 9.84
C THR A 42 5.92 5.86 10.57
N ALA A 43 5.54 7.04 10.09
CA ALA A 43 4.50 7.83 10.74
C ALA A 43 3.15 7.11 10.73
N VAL A 44 2.79 6.52 9.59
CA VAL A 44 1.52 5.79 9.46
C VAL A 44 1.52 4.56 10.37
N ALA A 45 2.62 3.81 10.40
CA ALA A 45 2.72 2.61 11.23
C ALA A 45 2.59 2.95 12.70
N GLN A 46 3.24 4.02 13.14
CA GLN A 46 3.15 4.48 14.53
C GLN A 46 1.72 4.92 14.86
N GLY A 47 1.07 5.63 13.94
CA GLY A 47 -0.31 6.04 14.13
C GLY A 47 -1.26 4.85 14.25
N LEU A 48 -1.09 3.84 13.40
CA LEU A 48 -1.91 2.63 13.46
C LEU A 48 -1.73 1.92 14.79
N ALA A 49 -0.49 1.73 15.23
CA ALA A 49 -0.21 1.04 16.49
C ALA A 49 -0.73 1.81 17.71
N ALA A 50 -0.63 3.14 17.68
CA ALA A 50 -1.01 3.97 18.81
C ALA A 50 -2.53 4.18 18.92
N HIS A 51 -3.20 4.35 17.79
CA HIS A 51 -4.61 4.77 17.77
C HIS A 51 -5.59 3.66 17.39
N PHE A 52 -5.09 2.57 16.83
CA PHE A 52 -5.95 1.45 16.41
C PHE A 52 -5.37 0.11 16.86
N PRO A 53 -5.04 -0.04 18.15
CA PRO A 53 -4.29 -1.22 18.61
C PRO A 53 -5.07 -2.54 18.52
N GLY A 54 -6.40 -2.45 18.45
CA GLY A 54 -7.24 -3.64 18.33
C GLY A 54 -7.58 -4.02 16.89
N MET A 55 -7.04 -3.30 15.90
CA MET A 55 -7.35 -3.54 14.49
C MET A 55 -6.15 -4.10 13.76
N VAL A 56 -6.41 -4.98 12.80
CA VAL A 56 -5.38 -5.45 11.88
C VAL A 56 -5.23 -4.41 10.78
N GLY A 57 -4.10 -3.73 10.78
CA GLY A 57 -3.80 -2.71 9.79
C GLY A 57 -2.82 -3.20 8.75
N VAL A 58 -3.00 -2.80 7.50
CA VAL A 58 -2.06 -3.08 6.43
C VAL A 58 -1.77 -1.77 5.68
N MET A 59 -0.48 -1.53 5.44
CA MET A 59 -0.05 -0.44 4.58
C MET A 59 0.28 -1.00 3.21
N VAL A 60 -0.26 -0.39 2.18
CA VAL A 60 -0.06 -0.85 0.80
C VAL A 60 0.41 0.32 -0.04
N ALA A 61 1.60 0.19 -0.62
CA ALA A 61 2.12 1.16 -1.56
C ALA A 61 1.80 0.72 -2.98
N SER A 62 1.11 1.58 -3.72
CA SER A 62 0.78 1.36 -5.13
C SER A 62 1.70 2.24 -5.96
N ASP A 63 2.68 1.61 -6.60
CA ASP A 63 3.80 2.30 -7.21
C ASP A 63 3.65 2.37 -8.72
N GLY A 64 3.98 3.54 -9.28
CA GLY A 64 3.86 3.80 -10.72
C GLY A 64 5.08 3.41 -11.56
N GLY A 65 5.96 2.58 -11.00
CA GLY A 65 7.16 2.13 -11.72
C GLY A 65 8.40 2.92 -11.33
N SER A 66 8.57 3.16 -10.03
CA SER A 66 9.73 3.88 -9.51
C SER A 66 11.03 3.20 -9.88
N THR A 67 12.04 4.01 -10.17
CA THR A 67 13.39 3.54 -10.47
C THR A 67 14.40 3.95 -9.40
N ASP A 68 13.95 4.61 -8.34
CA ASP A 68 14.82 5.14 -7.28
C ASP A 68 14.82 4.29 -6.02
N GLY A 69 14.19 3.11 -6.04
CA GLY A 69 14.12 2.25 -4.86
C GLY A 69 12.94 2.51 -3.94
N THR A 70 11.94 3.26 -4.38
CA THR A 70 10.77 3.60 -3.56
C THR A 70 10.12 2.37 -2.92
N ARG A 71 9.83 1.32 -3.72
CA ARG A 71 9.17 0.11 -3.21
C ARG A 71 10.03 -0.59 -2.16
N GLU A 72 11.33 -0.67 -2.42
CA GLU A 72 12.28 -1.28 -1.48
C GLU A 72 12.30 -0.53 -0.15
N VAL A 73 12.22 0.80 -0.19
CA VAL A 73 12.18 1.60 1.05
C VAL A 73 10.91 1.28 1.83
N VAL A 74 9.75 1.19 1.16
CA VAL A 74 8.51 0.84 1.85
C VAL A 74 8.65 -0.50 2.55
N GLU A 75 9.17 -1.50 1.87
CA GLU A 75 9.22 -2.87 2.40
C GLU A 75 10.31 -3.05 3.45
N SER A 76 11.40 -2.29 3.36
CA SER A 76 12.52 -2.42 4.29
C SER A 76 12.42 -1.53 5.53
N THR A 77 11.55 -0.52 5.51
CA THR A 77 11.36 0.34 6.68
C THR A 77 10.75 -0.48 7.82
N GLN A 78 11.36 -0.39 8.99
CA GLN A 78 10.90 -1.16 10.14
C GLN A 78 9.58 -0.60 10.68
N THR A 79 8.67 -1.50 10.97
CA THR A 79 7.36 -1.17 11.51
C THR A 79 6.99 -2.19 12.59
N PRO A 80 6.05 -1.85 13.50
CA PRO A 80 5.57 -2.83 14.47
C PRO A 80 5.01 -4.09 13.79
N GLU A 81 5.17 -5.24 14.41
CA GLU A 81 4.72 -6.51 13.85
C GLU A 81 3.21 -6.54 13.60
N SER A 82 2.46 -5.76 14.36
CA SER A 82 1.00 -5.68 14.18
C SER A 82 0.60 -4.99 12.88
N VAL A 83 1.53 -4.30 12.22
CA VAL A 83 1.27 -3.58 10.98
C VAL A 83 1.91 -4.32 9.82
N ARG A 84 1.09 -4.79 8.91
CA ARG A 84 1.56 -5.49 7.72
C ARG A 84 1.84 -4.49 6.60
N LYS A 85 2.75 -4.85 5.71
CA LYS A 85 3.13 -3.98 4.59
C LYS A 85 3.19 -4.75 3.29
N LEU A 86 2.88 -4.05 2.21
CA LEU A 86 3.03 -4.57 0.86
C LEU A 86 3.31 -3.41 -0.07
N ALA A 87 4.24 -3.58 -0.99
CA ALA A 87 4.44 -2.64 -2.08
C ALA A 87 4.35 -3.40 -3.40
N PHE A 88 3.65 -2.83 -4.36
CA PHE A 88 3.56 -3.43 -5.68
C PHE A 88 3.59 -2.34 -6.75
N GLN A 89 3.93 -2.72 -7.97
CA GLN A 89 3.86 -1.83 -9.11
C GLN A 89 2.53 -2.07 -9.82
N TYR A 90 1.69 -1.03 -9.89
CA TYR A 90 0.40 -1.19 -10.54
C TYR A 90 0.56 -1.33 -12.06
N GLN A 91 -0.38 -2.01 -12.66
CA GLN A 91 -0.47 -2.19 -14.11
C GLN A 91 -1.53 -1.26 -14.67
N GLY A 92 -1.43 -0.97 -15.96
CA GLY A 92 -2.39 -0.13 -16.64
C GLY A 92 -1.82 1.24 -16.96
N ILE A 93 -2.69 2.18 -17.26
CA ILE A 93 -2.30 3.53 -17.65
C ILE A 93 -1.69 4.24 -16.44
N PRO A 94 -0.47 4.81 -16.57
CA PRO A 94 0.14 5.52 -15.44
C PRO A 94 -0.72 6.68 -14.96
N GLY A 95 -0.77 6.85 -13.64
CA GLY A 95 -1.48 7.96 -13.03
C GLY A 95 -2.24 7.55 -11.78
N LYS A 96 -2.88 8.54 -11.16
CA LYS A 96 -3.57 8.35 -9.89
C LYS A 96 -4.73 7.36 -9.98
N GLY A 97 -5.43 7.35 -11.11
CA GLY A 97 -6.55 6.43 -11.29
C GLY A 97 -6.14 4.98 -11.17
N SER A 98 -5.06 4.60 -11.85
CA SER A 98 -4.54 3.23 -11.77
C SER A 98 -3.97 2.93 -10.39
N ALA A 99 -3.28 3.89 -9.77
CA ALA A 99 -2.76 3.71 -8.43
C ALA A 99 -3.88 3.44 -7.43
N PHE A 100 -4.93 4.23 -7.46
CA PHE A 100 -6.08 4.07 -6.57
C PHE A 100 -6.82 2.75 -6.84
N ARG A 101 -6.97 2.40 -8.10
CA ARG A 101 -7.62 1.15 -8.47
C ARG A 101 -6.92 -0.04 -7.85
N GLY A 102 -5.59 -0.05 -7.89
CA GLY A 102 -4.82 -1.12 -7.25
C GLY A 102 -5.07 -1.18 -5.76
N LEU A 103 -5.08 -0.02 -5.08
CA LEU A 103 -5.33 0.04 -3.65
C LEU A 103 -6.73 -0.47 -3.30
N PHE A 104 -7.74 -0.09 -4.08
CA PHE A 104 -9.10 -0.54 -3.83
C PHE A 104 -9.27 -2.02 -4.09
N GLU A 105 -8.56 -2.58 -5.07
CA GLU A 105 -8.58 -4.01 -5.33
C GLU A 105 -8.00 -4.78 -4.14
N VAL A 106 -6.89 -4.29 -3.56
CA VAL A 106 -6.32 -4.92 -2.36
C VAL A 106 -7.28 -4.80 -1.18
N ALA A 107 -7.85 -3.61 -0.96
CA ALA A 107 -8.78 -3.39 0.14
C ALA A 107 -9.96 -4.36 0.09
N ARG A 108 -10.47 -4.59 -1.11
CA ARG A 108 -11.58 -5.52 -1.32
C ARG A 108 -11.15 -6.96 -1.02
N GLU A 109 -9.98 -7.35 -1.48
CA GLU A 109 -9.48 -8.71 -1.28
C GLU A 109 -9.25 -9.03 0.20
N VAL A 110 -8.69 -8.08 0.96
CA VAL A 110 -8.43 -8.30 2.39
C VAL A 110 -9.64 -8.02 3.27
N GLY A 111 -10.73 -7.57 2.68
CA GLY A 111 -11.96 -7.29 3.42
C GLY A 111 -11.87 -6.09 4.35
N ALA A 112 -11.07 -5.08 3.99
CA ALA A 112 -10.90 -3.91 4.83
C ALA A 112 -12.22 -3.15 4.97
N LYS A 113 -12.54 -2.78 6.21
CA LYS A 113 -13.73 -1.98 6.53
C LYS A 113 -13.53 -0.52 6.21
N ALA A 114 -12.28 -0.08 6.18
CA ALA A 114 -11.93 1.29 5.83
C ALA A 114 -10.65 1.30 5.01
N CYS A 115 -10.58 2.20 4.05
CA CYS A 115 -9.40 2.40 3.22
C CYS A 115 -9.10 3.90 3.22
N VAL A 116 -7.90 4.24 3.72
CA VAL A 116 -7.45 5.63 3.80
C VAL A 116 -6.26 5.78 2.86
N VAL A 117 -6.25 6.85 2.09
CA VAL A 117 -5.15 7.13 1.18
C VAL A 117 -4.30 8.27 1.75
N VAL A 118 -3.00 8.06 1.80
CA VAL A 118 -2.04 9.00 2.36
C VAL A 118 -1.02 9.36 1.28
N ASP A 119 -0.66 10.63 1.21
CA ASP A 119 0.34 11.11 0.26
C ASP A 119 1.72 10.52 0.61
N SER A 120 2.46 10.08 -0.40
CA SER A 120 3.82 9.52 -0.23
C SER A 120 4.86 10.60 0.05
N ASP A 121 4.51 11.87 -0.04
CA ASP A 121 5.41 13.00 0.15
C ASP A 121 4.80 13.98 1.15
N LEU A 122 4.62 13.50 2.39
CA LEU A 122 4.11 14.35 3.46
C LEU A 122 5.17 15.39 3.84
N ARG A 123 4.80 16.63 3.75
CA ARG A 123 5.63 17.74 4.20
C ARG A 123 5.00 18.38 5.42
N SER A 124 5.80 18.50 6.43
CA SER A 124 5.36 19.15 7.65
C SER A 124 5.31 20.67 7.48
#